data_aa43c538289f32f787dacf9f6e0033fa
#
_entry.id   aa43c538289f32f787dacf9f6e0033fa
#
_cell.length_a   1.000
_cell.length_b   1.000
_cell.length_c   1.000
_cell.angle_alpha   90.00
_cell.angle_beta   90.00
_cell.angle_gamma   90.00
#
_symmetry.space_group_name_H-M   'P 1'
#
loop_
_entity.id
_entity.type
_entity.pdbx_description
1 polymer ?
#
loop_
_entity_poly.entity_id
_entity_poly.type
_entity_poly.pdbx_seq_one_letter_code
_entity_poly.pdbx_strand_id
1 'polypeptide(L)'
;METRIGTEPLRNLTQEERSAYESDGVILVSDVLDLGWVDLLCDAFEVALTNPGTLAEEYASEGSRGRFFADLNMWQRIPAFRRFVFESPAAKIAADVMGSSRINFFYDQMFVKEIETPERTPWHQDQPYWAVSGRQVCSVWVPLDPIPKDSSLQFVKGSHNWPAHNPHHFLDDSPYEGTGLPELPNIEAELEEYEILSWDMGPGDCLVFQGMSVHGSPGNISQEHRRRALATRWCGDDARYCLQNGEVAIPTSDPGLV
;
A
#
# COMPACT_ATOMS: atom_id res chain seq x y z
N MET A 1 -30.22 -12.55 -4.12
CA MET A 1 -30.09 -11.63 -2.97
C MET A 1 -28.60 -11.36 -2.87
N GLU A 2 -28.15 -10.14 -3.12
CA GLU A 2 -26.76 -9.79 -2.81
C GLU A 2 -26.53 -9.91 -1.31
N THR A 3 -25.57 -10.72 -0.90
CA THR A 3 -25.19 -10.84 0.49
C THR A 3 -24.66 -9.49 0.95
N ARG A 4 -25.27 -8.91 1.99
CA ARG A 4 -24.84 -7.62 2.54
C ARG A 4 -23.48 -7.84 3.22
N ILE A 5 -22.43 -7.21 2.69
CA ILE A 5 -21.08 -7.24 3.26
C ILE A 5 -21.06 -6.29 4.48
N GLY A 6 -20.36 -6.69 5.55
CA GLY A 6 -20.23 -5.89 6.76
C GLY A 6 -19.43 -4.59 6.49
N THR A 7 -19.94 -3.45 6.95
CA THR A 7 -19.29 -2.12 6.79
C THR A 7 -18.43 -1.73 7.99
N GLU A 8 -18.50 -2.50 9.06
CA GLU A 8 -17.71 -2.31 10.29
C GLU A 8 -16.57 -3.32 10.34
N PRO A 9 -15.43 -2.99 10.97
CA PRO A 9 -14.40 -3.98 11.25
C PRO A 9 -14.99 -5.13 12.05
N LEU A 10 -14.58 -6.36 11.77
CA LEU A 10 -15.05 -7.55 12.52
C LEU A 10 -14.63 -7.52 14.00
N ARG A 11 -13.59 -6.76 14.32
CA ARG A 11 -13.12 -6.46 15.67
C ARG A 11 -12.54 -5.06 15.77
N ASN A 12 -12.47 -4.52 16.96
CA ASN A 12 -11.74 -3.28 17.22
C ASN A 12 -10.23 -3.55 17.24
N LEU A 13 -9.44 -2.51 16.96
CA LEU A 13 -8.00 -2.54 17.21
C LEU A 13 -7.73 -2.62 18.72
N THR A 14 -6.73 -3.41 19.08
CA THR A 14 -6.25 -3.47 20.46
C THR A 14 -5.38 -2.26 20.81
N GLN A 15 -5.13 -2.06 22.10
CA GLN A 15 -4.20 -1.01 22.52
C GLN A 15 -2.76 -1.33 22.12
N GLU A 16 -2.39 -2.60 22.11
CA GLU A 16 -1.07 -3.08 21.67
C GLU A 16 -0.85 -2.80 20.20
N GLU A 17 -1.87 -3.02 19.35
CA GLU A 17 -1.80 -2.69 17.90
C GLU A 17 -1.61 -1.18 17.68
N ARG A 18 -2.35 -0.31 18.39
CA ARG A 18 -2.15 1.14 18.30
C ARG A 18 -0.76 1.56 18.76
N SER A 19 -0.29 1.01 19.88
CA SER A 19 1.04 1.31 20.41
C SER A 19 2.15 0.83 19.46
N ALA A 20 1.98 -0.34 18.84
CA ALA A 20 2.91 -0.85 17.84
C ALA A 20 2.93 0.02 16.58
N TYR A 21 1.77 0.48 16.08
CA TYR A 21 1.74 1.43 14.96
C TYR A 21 2.50 2.73 15.29
N GLU A 22 2.32 3.26 16.49
CA GLU A 22 2.99 4.48 16.93
C GLU A 22 4.51 4.30 17.09
N SER A 23 4.96 3.15 17.58
CA SER A 23 6.39 2.87 17.80
C SER A 23 7.11 2.35 16.56
N ASP A 24 6.47 1.48 15.79
CA ASP A 24 7.10 0.70 14.73
C ASP A 24 6.77 1.24 13.33
N GLY A 25 5.68 2.01 13.20
CA GLY A 25 5.21 2.60 11.94
C GLY A 25 4.36 1.69 11.08
N VAL A 26 4.15 0.45 11.50
CA VAL A 26 3.37 -0.57 10.79
C VAL A 26 2.80 -1.61 11.75
N ILE A 27 1.60 -2.11 11.42
CA ILE A 27 0.98 -3.25 12.11
C ILE A 27 0.29 -4.19 11.13
N LEU A 28 0.24 -5.47 11.50
CA LEU A 28 -0.71 -6.42 10.96
C LEU A 28 -1.97 -6.40 11.82
N VAL A 29 -3.13 -6.22 11.19
CA VAL A 29 -4.45 -6.33 11.81
C VAL A 29 -5.13 -7.57 11.24
N SER A 30 -5.14 -8.65 12.01
CA SER A 30 -5.68 -9.93 11.56
C SER A 30 -7.19 -10.01 11.77
N ASP A 31 -7.87 -10.77 10.88
CA ASP A 31 -9.29 -11.09 10.96
C ASP A 31 -10.19 -9.85 11.17
N VAL A 32 -9.92 -8.78 10.41
CA VAL A 32 -10.61 -7.50 10.60
C VAL A 32 -11.62 -7.19 9.49
N LEU A 33 -11.45 -7.82 8.31
CA LEU A 33 -12.30 -7.60 7.14
C LEU A 33 -13.24 -8.79 6.88
N ASP A 34 -14.51 -8.50 6.60
CA ASP A 34 -15.45 -9.50 6.09
C ASP A 34 -14.93 -10.03 4.74
N LEU A 35 -14.87 -11.36 4.58
CA LEU A 35 -14.38 -12.01 3.37
C LEU A 35 -15.18 -11.66 2.12
N GLY A 36 -16.43 -11.22 2.28
CA GLY A 36 -17.20 -10.69 1.15
C GLY A 36 -16.55 -9.49 0.46
N TRP A 37 -15.73 -8.70 1.18
CA TRP A 37 -14.91 -7.65 0.56
C TRP A 37 -13.79 -8.22 -0.29
N VAL A 38 -13.16 -9.29 0.17
CA VAL A 38 -12.10 -9.98 -0.57
C VAL A 38 -12.68 -10.58 -1.85
N ASP A 39 -13.82 -11.28 -1.76
CA ASP A 39 -14.50 -11.86 -2.93
C ASP A 39 -14.85 -10.79 -3.96
N LEU A 40 -15.45 -9.66 -3.51
CA LEU A 40 -15.78 -8.53 -4.37
C LEU A 40 -14.53 -7.96 -5.08
N LEU A 41 -13.42 -7.83 -4.36
CA LEU A 41 -12.17 -7.32 -4.92
C LEU A 41 -11.51 -8.32 -5.85
N CYS A 42 -11.58 -9.63 -5.57
CA CYS A 42 -11.04 -10.65 -6.47
C CYS A 42 -11.65 -10.54 -7.87
N ASP A 43 -12.97 -10.42 -7.98
CA ASP A 43 -13.66 -10.22 -9.26
C ASP A 43 -13.26 -8.90 -9.91
N ALA A 44 -13.15 -7.83 -9.13
CA ALA A 44 -12.78 -6.52 -9.63
C ALA A 44 -11.33 -6.47 -10.16
N PHE A 45 -10.42 -7.22 -9.57
CA PHE A 45 -9.03 -7.35 -10.04
C PHE A 45 -8.97 -7.98 -11.43
N GLU A 46 -9.77 -9.02 -11.70
CA GLU A 46 -9.81 -9.62 -13.04
C GLU A 46 -10.37 -8.64 -14.10
N VAL A 47 -11.33 -7.80 -13.71
CA VAL A 47 -11.82 -6.71 -14.58
C VAL A 47 -10.71 -5.69 -14.85
N ALA A 48 -9.97 -5.26 -13.83
CA ALA A 48 -8.88 -4.29 -13.97
C ALA A 48 -7.75 -4.83 -14.84
N LEU A 49 -7.36 -6.10 -14.66
CA LEU A 49 -6.30 -6.76 -15.44
C LEU A 49 -6.63 -6.88 -16.92
N THR A 50 -7.93 -7.03 -17.27
CA THR A 50 -8.39 -7.09 -18.67
C THR A 50 -8.64 -5.72 -19.28
N ASN A 51 -8.86 -4.69 -18.46
CA ASN A 51 -9.08 -3.32 -18.87
C ASN A 51 -8.21 -2.36 -18.02
N PRO A 52 -6.89 -2.32 -18.26
CA PRO A 52 -5.97 -1.45 -17.53
C PRO A 52 -6.37 0.03 -17.65
N GLY A 53 -6.12 0.80 -16.59
CA GLY A 53 -6.25 2.25 -16.61
C GLY A 53 -5.10 2.93 -17.36
N THR A 54 -5.19 4.24 -17.52
CA THR A 54 -4.12 5.04 -18.13
C THR A 54 -2.88 5.19 -17.25
N LEU A 55 -3.00 4.83 -15.97
CA LEU A 55 -1.93 4.86 -14.98
C LEU A 55 -1.45 3.43 -14.62
N ALA A 56 -1.83 2.43 -15.43
CA ALA A 56 -1.36 1.08 -15.25
C ALA A 56 0.11 0.95 -15.67
N GLU A 57 0.87 0.20 -14.89
CA GLU A 57 2.30 -0.03 -15.10
C GLU A 57 2.64 -1.51 -14.99
N GLU A 58 3.61 -1.93 -15.80
CA GLU A 58 4.24 -3.25 -15.75
C GLU A 58 5.69 -3.06 -15.29
N TYR A 59 6.04 -3.69 -14.19
CA TYR A 59 7.39 -3.59 -13.61
C TYR A 59 8.27 -4.81 -13.93
N ALA A 60 7.77 -5.74 -14.75
CA ALA A 60 8.54 -6.90 -15.16
C ALA A 60 9.48 -6.55 -16.33
N SER A 61 10.74 -6.93 -16.24
CA SER A 61 11.72 -6.79 -17.31
C SER A 61 11.34 -7.66 -18.51
N GLU A 62 11.71 -7.22 -19.73
CA GLU A 62 11.49 -8.00 -20.94
C GLU A 62 12.17 -9.39 -20.84
N GLY A 63 11.39 -10.45 -21.04
CA GLY A 63 11.85 -11.85 -20.90
C GLY A 63 11.87 -12.37 -19.48
N SER A 64 11.46 -11.61 -18.49
CA SER A 64 11.25 -12.08 -17.13
C SER A 64 10.15 -13.14 -17.05
N ARG A 65 10.25 -14.05 -16.07
CA ARG A 65 9.15 -14.96 -15.74
C ARG A 65 8.13 -14.23 -14.87
N GLY A 66 6.87 -14.62 -15.02
CA GLY A 66 5.79 -14.02 -14.25
C GLY A 66 5.37 -12.63 -14.76
N ARG A 67 4.69 -11.88 -13.92
CA ARG A 67 4.17 -10.54 -14.22
C ARG A 67 4.10 -9.73 -12.94
N PHE A 68 4.64 -8.52 -12.93
CA PHE A 68 4.39 -7.55 -11.87
C PHE A 68 3.62 -6.37 -12.45
N PHE A 69 2.33 -6.30 -12.13
CA PHE A 69 1.40 -5.29 -12.62
C PHE A 69 0.90 -4.42 -11.46
N ALA A 70 0.77 -3.12 -11.70
CA ALA A 70 0.07 -2.20 -10.82
C ALA A 70 -0.86 -1.29 -11.61
N ASP A 71 -1.91 -0.79 -10.97
CA ASP A 71 -2.80 0.22 -11.53
C ASP A 71 -3.30 1.13 -10.40
N LEU A 72 -3.64 2.36 -10.75
CA LEU A 72 -4.00 3.43 -9.82
C LEU A 72 -5.41 3.94 -10.11
N ASN A 73 -6.07 4.48 -9.08
CA ASN A 73 -7.37 5.14 -9.20
C ASN A 73 -8.48 4.27 -9.80
N MET A 74 -8.47 2.95 -9.53
CA MET A 74 -9.52 2.04 -10.00
C MET A 74 -10.90 2.41 -9.47
N TRP A 75 -10.99 3.04 -8.29
CA TRP A 75 -12.24 3.50 -7.68
C TRP A 75 -13.05 4.43 -8.57
N GLN A 76 -12.41 5.16 -9.49
CA GLN A 76 -13.08 6.08 -10.42
C GLN A 76 -13.80 5.36 -11.56
N ARG A 77 -13.31 4.17 -11.96
CA ARG A 77 -13.77 3.49 -13.17
C ARG A 77 -14.39 2.10 -12.91
N ILE A 78 -14.11 1.47 -11.77
CA ILE A 78 -14.64 0.14 -11.43
C ILE A 78 -15.48 0.24 -10.15
N PRO A 79 -16.81 0.02 -10.24
CA PRO A 79 -17.72 0.22 -9.11
C PRO A 79 -17.37 -0.56 -7.84
N ALA A 80 -16.78 -1.74 -7.97
CA ALA A 80 -16.41 -2.57 -6.83
C ALA A 80 -15.28 -1.92 -5.99
N PHE A 81 -14.26 -1.32 -6.61
CA PHE A 81 -13.22 -0.56 -5.89
C PHE A 81 -13.83 0.67 -5.21
N ARG A 82 -14.71 1.40 -5.91
CA ARG A 82 -15.44 2.53 -5.32
C ARG A 82 -16.24 2.10 -4.10
N ARG A 83 -16.95 0.98 -4.19
CA ARG A 83 -17.72 0.42 -3.09
C ARG A 83 -16.81 0.07 -1.91
N PHE A 84 -15.66 -0.58 -2.17
CA PHE A 84 -14.68 -0.87 -1.13
C PHE A 84 -14.19 0.40 -0.43
N VAL A 85 -13.79 1.42 -1.17
CA VAL A 85 -13.28 2.68 -0.62
C VAL A 85 -14.30 3.35 0.31
N PHE A 86 -15.57 3.42 -0.08
CA PHE A 86 -16.57 4.22 0.64
C PHE A 86 -17.45 3.44 1.62
N GLU A 87 -17.47 2.10 1.53
CA GLU A 87 -18.39 1.29 2.34
C GLU A 87 -17.66 0.25 3.21
N SER A 88 -16.39 -0.08 2.89
CA SER A 88 -15.63 -1.04 3.69
C SER A 88 -15.14 -0.41 5.01
N PRO A 89 -14.69 -1.22 5.98
CA PRO A 89 -14.13 -0.71 7.23
C PRO A 89 -12.75 -0.05 7.10
N ALA A 90 -12.14 0.01 5.91
CA ALA A 90 -10.78 0.54 5.71
C ALA A 90 -10.59 1.96 6.23
N ALA A 91 -11.56 2.86 5.94
CA ALA A 91 -11.53 4.24 6.45
C ALA A 91 -11.56 4.30 7.99
N LYS A 92 -12.36 3.45 8.63
CA LYS A 92 -12.47 3.38 10.09
C LYS A 92 -11.21 2.82 10.73
N ILE A 93 -10.62 1.79 10.13
CA ILE A 93 -9.34 1.22 10.56
C ILE A 93 -8.24 2.30 10.49
N ALA A 94 -8.14 3.03 9.37
CA ALA A 94 -7.18 4.11 9.18
C ALA A 94 -7.37 5.23 10.22
N ALA A 95 -8.62 5.67 10.44
CA ALA A 95 -8.93 6.69 11.44
C ALA A 95 -8.53 6.26 12.85
N ASP A 96 -8.85 5.02 13.23
CA ASP A 96 -8.59 4.47 14.56
C ASP A 96 -7.08 4.32 14.83
N VAL A 97 -6.32 3.83 13.85
CA VAL A 97 -4.86 3.69 13.94
C VAL A 97 -4.17 5.04 14.07
N MET A 98 -4.58 6.04 13.28
CA MET A 98 -3.99 7.37 13.33
C MET A 98 -4.50 8.24 14.48
N GLY A 99 -5.53 7.81 15.22
CA GLY A 99 -6.19 8.63 16.22
C GLY A 99 -6.81 9.90 15.61
N SER A 100 -7.29 9.81 14.39
CA SER A 100 -7.80 10.95 13.62
C SER A 100 -9.32 11.08 13.73
N SER A 101 -9.81 12.31 13.89
CA SER A 101 -11.25 12.60 13.96
C SER A 101 -11.92 12.72 12.58
N ARG A 102 -11.12 12.98 11.56
CA ARG A 102 -11.55 13.05 10.15
C ARG A 102 -10.63 12.22 9.30
N ILE A 103 -11.18 11.57 8.30
CA ILE A 103 -10.42 10.76 7.36
C ILE A 103 -10.79 11.13 5.94
N ASN A 104 -9.79 11.38 5.11
CA ASN A 104 -9.95 11.61 3.70
C ASN A 104 -9.28 10.50 2.93
N PHE A 105 -9.99 9.95 1.96
CA PHE A 105 -9.42 9.03 1.00
C PHE A 105 -8.53 9.81 0.02
N PHE A 106 -7.34 9.27 -0.27
CA PHE A 106 -6.41 9.90 -1.19
C PHE A 106 -6.45 9.21 -2.55
N TYR A 107 -6.07 7.92 -2.62
CA TYR A 107 -6.18 7.09 -3.82
C TYR A 107 -6.06 5.61 -3.49
N ASP A 108 -6.42 4.77 -4.46
CA ASP A 108 -6.21 3.32 -4.39
C ASP A 108 -5.19 2.85 -5.44
N GLN A 109 -4.51 1.78 -5.10
CA GLN A 109 -3.54 1.12 -5.97
C GLN A 109 -3.61 -0.38 -5.81
N MET A 110 -3.76 -1.09 -6.93
CA MET A 110 -3.67 -2.53 -6.95
C MET A 110 -2.27 -3.00 -7.32
N PHE A 111 -1.89 -4.13 -6.76
CA PHE A 111 -0.64 -4.80 -7.07
C PHE A 111 -0.91 -6.27 -7.37
N VAL A 112 -0.31 -6.77 -8.46
CA VAL A 112 -0.38 -8.18 -8.82
C VAL A 112 1.03 -8.66 -9.16
N LYS A 113 1.56 -9.57 -8.36
CA LYS A 113 2.74 -10.36 -8.71
C LYS A 113 2.26 -11.78 -9.01
N GLU A 114 2.32 -12.17 -10.28
CA GLU A 114 1.96 -13.53 -10.69
C GLU A 114 2.94 -14.56 -10.11
N ILE A 115 2.64 -15.83 -10.27
CA ILE A 115 3.55 -16.90 -9.85
C ILE A 115 4.92 -16.75 -10.54
N GLU A 116 5.97 -17.14 -9.85
CA GLU A 116 7.36 -17.06 -10.34
C GLU A 116 7.80 -15.66 -10.80
N THR A 117 7.24 -14.59 -10.24
CA THR A 117 7.63 -13.21 -10.52
C THR A 117 8.83 -12.82 -9.66
N PRO A 118 10.05 -12.70 -10.19
CA PRO A 118 11.24 -12.40 -9.40
C PRO A 118 11.37 -10.92 -9.01
N GLU A 119 10.65 -10.04 -9.71
CA GLU A 119 10.77 -8.59 -9.53
C GLU A 119 10.38 -8.18 -8.10
N ARG A 120 11.29 -7.46 -7.49
CA ARG A 120 11.14 -6.87 -6.15
C ARG A 120 10.39 -5.53 -6.26
N THR A 121 9.80 -5.10 -5.14
CA THR A 121 9.50 -3.69 -4.93
C THR A 121 10.70 -3.12 -4.16
N PRO A 122 11.42 -2.12 -4.69
CA PRO A 122 12.57 -1.52 -4.01
C PRO A 122 12.18 -0.96 -2.64
N TRP A 123 13.16 -0.81 -1.76
CA TRP A 123 12.96 -0.13 -0.48
C TRP A 123 12.68 1.35 -0.71
N HIS A 124 11.59 1.86 -0.14
CA HIS A 124 11.14 3.24 -0.31
C HIS A 124 10.25 3.70 0.85
N GLN A 125 10.03 4.99 0.93
CA GLN A 125 8.98 5.63 1.69
C GLN A 125 7.89 6.06 0.72
N ASP A 126 6.61 5.85 1.04
CA ASP A 126 5.48 6.22 0.18
C ASP A 126 5.29 7.74 0.07
N GLN A 127 5.32 8.44 1.21
CA GLN A 127 4.92 9.85 1.29
C GLN A 127 5.78 10.82 0.46
N PRO A 128 7.09 10.62 0.25
CA PRO A 128 7.89 11.48 -0.63
C PRO A 128 7.44 11.47 -2.11
N TYR A 129 6.70 10.44 -2.55
CA TYR A 129 6.10 10.41 -3.89
C TYR A 129 4.84 11.30 -4.01
N TRP A 130 4.30 11.79 -2.89
CA TRP A 130 2.98 12.40 -2.83
C TRP A 130 3.02 13.88 -2.53
N ALA A 131 2.06 14.63 -3.07
CA ALA A 131 1.87 16.04 -2.73
C ALA A 131 1.15 16.21 -1.37
N VAL A 132 1.62 15.50 -0.35
CA VAL A 132 1.01 15.49 1.00
C VAL A 132 2.09 15.60 2.07
N SER A 133 1.84 16.45 3.06
CA SER A 133 2.61 16.54 4.31
C SER A 133 1.72 16.23 5.50
N GLY A 134 2.31 15.87 6.63
CA GLY A 134 1.62 15.49 7.87
C GLY A 134 2.07 14.11 8.36
N ARG A 135 1.73 13.78 9.61
CA ARG A 135 2.04 12.48 10.20
C ARG A 135 0.88 11.49 10.09
N GLN A 136 -0.34 12.01 10.02
CA GLN A 136 -1.56 11.20 9.88
C GLN A 136 -1.81 10.89 8.40
N VAL A 137 -0.88 10.17 7.79
CA VAL A 137 -0.96 9.65 6.42
C VAL A 137 -0.60 8.17 6.47
N CYS A 138 -1.54 7.30 6.08
CA CYS A 138 -1.32 5.87 6.13
C CYS A 138 -1.85 5.13 4.90
N SER A 139 -1.31 3.94 4.69
CA SER A 139 -1.81 2.95 3.75
C SER A 139 -2.50 1.82 4.51
N VAL A 140 -3.70 1.44 4.08
CA VAL A 140 -4.36 0.17 4.44
C VAL A 140 -4.18 -0.77 3.26
N TRP A 141 -3.37 -1.81 3.45
CA TRP A 141 -2.99 -2.76 2.42
C TRP A 141 -3.65 -4.12 2.69
N VAL A 142 -4.49 -4.57 1.78
CA VAL A 142 -5.37 -5.74 1.94
C VAL A 142 -4.92 -6.84 0.99
N PRO A 143 -4.44 -7.99 1.50
CA PRO A 143 -4.14 -9.16 0.69
C PRO A 143 -5.42 -9.84 0.22
N LEU A 144 -5.44 -10.27 -1.04
CA LEU A 144 -6.53 -11.07 -1.60
C LEU A 144 -6.19 -12.56 -1.68
N ASP A 145 -4.93 -12.89 -1.54
CA ASP A 145 -4.40 -14.25 -1.58
C ASP A 145 -3.63 -14.53 -0.29
N PRO A 146 -3.42 -15.79 0.10
CA PRO A 146 -2.48 -16.14 1.16
C PRO A 146 -1.05 -15.68 0.80
N ILE A 147 -0.41 -14.96 1.69
CA ILE A 147 0.93 -14.41 1.48
C ILE A 147 1.84 -14.88 2.60
N PRO A 148 2.77 -15.81 2.32
CA PRO A 148 3.80 -16.20 3.26
C PRO A 148 4.72 -15.03 3.61
N LYS A 149 5.25 -15.01 4.83
CA LYS A 149 6.17 -13.99 5.32
C LYS A 149 7.31 -13.69 4.34
N ASP A 150 7.85 -14.73 3.68
CA ASP A 150 8.98 -14.61 2.75
C ASP A 150 8.64 -13.90 1.43
N SER A 151 7.36 -13.75 1.11
CA SER A 151 6.87 -13.00 -0.05
C SER A 151 6.05 -11.77 0.34
N SER A 152 5.93 -11.49 1.62
CA SER A 152 5.17 -10.36 2.17
C SER A 152 5.92 -9.04 2.03
N LEU A 153 5.22 -7.94 2.35
CA LEU A 153 5.88 -6.65 2.55
C LEU A 153 6.84 -6.74 3.75
N GLN A 154 7.97 -6.08 3.60
CA GLN A 154 9.01 -5.95 4.61
C GLN A 154 9.13 -4.48 5.02
N PHE A 155 9.29 -4.21 6.30
CA PHE A 155 9.36 -2.86 6.85
C PHE A 155 10.57 -2.71 7.75
N VAL A 156 11.27 -1.59 7.64
CA VAL A 156 12.27 -1.20 8.64
C VAL A 156 11.55 -0.63 9.84
N LYS A 157 11.61 -1.30 10.99
CA LYS A 157 10.94 -0.91 12.22
C LYS A 157 11.34 0.51 12.65
N GLY A 158 10.33 1.33 12.95
CA GLY A 158 10.54 2.70 13.43
C GLY A 158 11.00 3.72 12.38
N SER A 159 11.18 3.30 11.13
CA SER A 159 11.68 4.15 10.04
C SER A 159 10.72 5.27 9.62
N HIS A 160 9.46 5.22 10.02
CA HIS A 160 8.52 6.32 9.84
C HIS A 160 8.93 7.61 10.57
N ASN A 161 9.92 7.53 11.47
CA ASN A 161 10.53 8.67 12.15
C ASN A 161 11.78 9.19 11.43
N TRP A 162 12.19 8.56 10.35
CA TRP A 162 13.33 9.04 9.55
C TRP A 162 12.94 10.27 8.73
N PRO A 163 13.94 11.06 8.29
CA PRO A 163 13.69 12.11 7.32
C PRO A 163 13.16 11.53 6.00
N ALA A 164 12.58 12.39 5.16
CA ALA A 164 12.21 12.01 3.81
C ALA A 164 13.46 11.74 2.97
N HIS A 165 13.42 10.68 2.19
CA HIS A 165 14.46 10.28 1.26
C HIS A 165 13.97 10.37 -0.18
N ASN A 166 14.92 10.42 -1.10
CA ASN A 166 14.63 10.58 -2.51
C ASN A 166 13.82 9.38 -3.05
N PRO A 167 12.67 9.61 -3.71
CA PRO A 167 11.95 8.56 -4.41
C PRO A 167 12.73 8.00 -5.60
N HIS A 168 12.50 6.74 -5.94
CA HIS A 168 13.08 6.08 -7.11
C HIS A 168 11.98 5.46 -7.98
N HIS A 169 12.23 5.37 -9.29
CA HIS A 169 11.38 4.65 -10.21
C HIS A 169 11.48 3.15 -9.97
N PHE A 170 10.35 2.46 -9.84
CA PHE A 170 10.34 1.03 -9.50
C PHE A 170 10.85 0.12 -10.63
N LEU A 171 10.84 0.63 -11.89
CA LEU A 171 11.24 -0.17 -13.04
C LEU A 171 12.77 -0.32 -13.16
N ASP A 172 13.52 0.75 -12.91
CA ASP A 172 14.95 0.82 -13.17
C ASP A 172 15.79 1.35 -12.01
N ASP A 173 15.13 1.60 -10.87
CA ASP A 173 15.72 2.15 -9.64
C ASP A 173 16.42 3.51 -9.85
N SER A 174 16.07 4.24 -10.91
CA SER A 174 16.59 5.59 -11.12
C SER A 174 15.97 6.59 -10.13
N PRO A 175 16.78 7.50 -9.55
CA PRO A 175 16.27 8.49 -8.60
C PRO A 175 15.39 9.55 -9.30
N TYR A 176 14.40 10.07 -8.56
CA TYR A 176 13.64 11.23 -8.99
C TYR A 176 14.52 12.47 -9.04
N GLU A 177 14.38 13.26 -10.12
CA GLU A 177 15.19 14.46 -10.31
C GLU A 177 14.59 15.69 -9.59
N GLY A 178 15.46 16.55 -9.11
CA GLY A 178 15.07 17.87 -8.59
C GLY A 178 14.41 17.89 -7.22
N THR A 179 14.32 16.76 -6.51
CA THR A 179 13.69 16.66 -5.18
C THR A 179 14.52 17.35 -4.09
N GLY A 180 15.84 17.28 -4.19
CA GLY A 180 16.78 17.79 -3.19
C GLY A 180 16.80 16.95 -1.90
N LEU A 181 16.17 15.79 -1.90
CA LEU A 181 16.17 14.85 -0.78
C LEU A 181 17.43 13.96 -0.80
N PRO A 182 17.91 13.53 0.39
CA PRO A 182 19.02 12.56 0.45
C PRO A 182 18.56 11.20 -0.06
N GLU A 183 19.51 10.40 -0.55
CA GLU A 183 19.25 9.02 -0.93
C GLU A 183 18.93 8.15 0.30
N LEU A 184 18.07 7.14 0.12
CA LEU A 184 17.77 6.16 1.13
C LEU A 184 19.04 5.31 1.41
N PRO A 185 19.36 4.99 2.67
CA PRO A 185 20.38 3.99 2.96
C PRO A 185 20.15 2.68 2.20
N ASN A 186 21.22 2.00 1.85
CA ASN A 186 21.12 0.71 1.14
C ASN A 186 20.67 -0.40 2.10
N ILE A 187 19.36 -0.44 2.39
CA ILE A 187 18.76 -1.40 3.32
C ILE A 187 19.09 -2.83 2.94
N GLU A 188 19.12 -3.15 1.64
CA GLU A 188 19.40 -4.52 1.18
C GLU A 188 20.81 -4.98 1.48
N ALA A 189 21.79 -4.07 1.42
CA ALA A 189 23.18 -4.38 1.75
C ALA A 189 23.45 -4.42 3.26
N GLU A 190 22.59 -3.82 4.05
CA GLU A 190 22.76 -3.58 5.49
C GLU A 190 21.63 -4.22 6.32
N LEU A 191 20.97 -5.26 5.79
CA LEU A 191 19.80 -5.89 6.43
C LEU A 191 20.04 -6.31 7.89
N GLU A 192 21.26 -6.71 8.23
CA GLU A 192 21.61 -7.12 9.60
C GLU A 192 21.66 -5.95 10.61
N GLU A 193 21.69 -4.71 10.11
CA GLU A 193 21.71 -3.49 10.95
C GLU A 193 20.27 -3.03 11.30
N TYR A 194 19.25 -3.59 10.65
CA TYR A 194 17.87 -3.19 10.81
C TYR A 194 16.99 -4.29 11.38
N GLU A 195 16.06 -3.94 12.26
CA GLU A 195 14.97 -4.85 12.63
C GLU A 195 13.90 -4.81 11.53
N ILE A 196 13.81 -5.90 10.77
CA ILE A 196 12.85 -6.04 9.67
C ILE A 196 11.58 -6.74 10.16
N LEU A 197 10.45 -6.05 10.00
CA LEU A 197 9.12 -6.58 10.30
C LEU A 197 8.47 -7.13 9.02
N SER A 198 7.89 -8.31 9.12
CA SER A 198 7.11 -8.96 8.06
C SER A 198 6.27 -10.09 8.65
N TRP A 199 5.16 -10.44 8.02
CA TRP A 199 4.18 -11.40 8.56
C TRP A 199 3.66 -12.36 7.49
N ASP A 200 3.28 -13.57 7.92
CA ASP A 200 2.31 -14.38 7.20
C ASP A 200 0.96 -13.70 7.29
N MET A 201 0.23 -13.59 6.20
CA MET A 201 -1.09 -12.97 6.16
C MET A 201 -1.99 -13.59 5.09
N GLY A 202 -3.27 -13.33 5.17
CA GLY A 202 -4.22 -13.83 4.20
C GLY A 202 -5.48 -12.97 4.06
N PRO A 203 -6.43 -13.47 3.26
CA PRO A 203 -7.73 -12.84 3.09
C PRO A 203 -8.41 -12.56 4.45
N GLY A 204 -8.88 -11.34 4.66
CA GLY A 204 -9.49 -10.89 5.92
C GLY A 204 -8.55 -10.08 6.81
N ASP A 205 -7.24 -10.16 6.59
CA ASP A 205 -6.22 -9.34 7.25
C ASP A 205 -6.00 -8.01 6.55
N CYS A 206 -5.29 -7.09 7.20
CA CYS A 206 -4.69 -5.95 6.53
C CYS A 206 -3.39 -5.52 7.24
N LEU A 207 -2.44 -4.98 6.45
CA LEU A 207 -1.35 -4.18 6.99
C LEU A 207 -1.80 -2.72 7.02
N VAL A 208 -1.48 -2.05 8.12
CA VAL A 208 -1.63 -0.59 8.20
C VAL A 208 -0.27 0.02 8.50
N PHE A 209 0.20 0.89 7.63
CA PHE A 209 1.51 1.51 7.80
C PHE A 209 1.51 2.99 7.47
N GLN A 210 2.36 3.71 8.18
CA GLN A 210 2.52 5.15 8.05
C GLN A 210 3.27 5.46 6.74
N GLY A 211 2.89 6.54 6.04
CA GLY A 211 3.44 6.87 4.72
C GLY A 211 4.95 7.10 4.66
N MET A 212 5.60 7.37 5.80
CA MET A 212 7.06 7.50 5.92
C MET A 212 7.76 6.20 6.30
N SER A 213 7.03 5.10 6.54
CA SER A 213 7.67 3.81 6.85
C SER A 213 8.43 3.29 5.64
N VAL A 214 9.73 3.06 5.82
CA VAL A 214 10.57 2.43 4.78
C VAL A 214 10.14 0.99 4.61
N HIS A 215 9.75 0.64 3.38
CA HIS A 215 9.28 -0.70 3.07
C HIS A 215 9.64 -1.12 1.65
N GLY A 216 9.59 -2.40 1.43
CA GLY A 216 9.80 -3.02 0.14
C GLY A 216 9.14 -4.40 0.11
N SER A 217 9.32 -5.15 -0.95
CA SER A 217 8.89 -6.54 -0.97
C SER A 217 9.75 -7.39 -1.91
N PRO A 218 10.00 -8.65 -1.56
CA PRO A 218 10.58 -9.60 -2.49
C PRO A 218 9.65 -9.85 -3.67
N GLY A 219 10.14 -10.56 -4.66
CA GLY A 219 9.32 -11.14 -5.73
C GLY A 219 8.30 -12.14 -5.18
N ASN A 220 7.42 -12.62 -6.03
CA ASN A 220 6.56 -13.75 -5.73
C ASN A 220 7.17 -15.03 -6.31
N ILE A 221 7.91 -15.75 -5.49
CA ILE A 221 8.55 -17.03 -5.88
C ILE A 221 7.61 -18.24 -5.76
N SER A 222 6.36 -18.03 -5.31
CA SER A 222 5.36 -19.10 -5.22
C SER A 222 5.11 -19.71 -6.60
N GLN A 223 4.97 -21.03 -6.65
CA GLN A 223 4.55 -21.78 -7.84
C GLN A 223 3.03 -22.09 -7.84
N GLU A 224 2.35 -21.77 -6.74
CA GLU A 224 0.95 -22.14 -6.52
C GLU A 224 0.02 -20.94 -6.49
N HIS A 225 0.49 -19.82 -5.94
CA HIS A 225 -0.37 -18.66 -5.68
C HIS A 225 0.21 -17.38 -6.28
N ARG A 226 -0.64 -16.65 -6.96
CA ARG A 226 -0.38 -15.24 -7.28
C ARG A 226 -0.48 -14.39 -5.99
N ARG A 227 0.08 -13.21 -5.99
CA ARG A 227 0.01 -12.25 -4.89
C ARG A 227 -0.72 -11.00 -5.35
N ARG A 228 -2.02 -10.91 -5.04
CA ARG A 228 -2.83 -9.72 -5.29
C ARG A 228 -3.04 -8.96 -3.99
N ALA A 229 -2.97 -7.65 -4.08
CA ALA A 229 -3.29 -6.79 -2.95
C ALA A 229 -3.80 -5.43 -3.40
N LEU A 230 -4.74 -4.89 -2.61
CA LEU A 230 -5.23 -3.53 -2.75
C LEU A 230 -4.66 -2.68 -1.63
N ALA A 231 -4.01 -1.57 -1.98
CA ALA A 231 -3.64 -0.53 -1.04
C ALA A 231 -4.58 0.68 -1.21
N THR A 232 -5.18 1.14 -0.10
CA THR A 232 -5.93 2.39 -0.04
C THR A 232 -5.18 3.36 0.85
N ARG A 233 -5.03 4.62 0.40
CA ARG A 233 -4.27 5.66 1.11
C ARG A 233 -5.22 6.66 1.76
N TRP A 234 -4.89 7.02 2.99
CA TRP A 234 -5.75 7.81 3.86
C TRP A 234 -4.99 8.95 4.54
N CYS A 235 -5.66 10.11 4.63
CA CYS A 235 -5.13 11.33 5.21
C CYS A 235 -6.00 11.76 6.39
N GLY A 236 -5.40 12.00 7.54
CA GLY A 236 -6.08 12.42 8.77
C GLY A 236 -6.07 13.93 8.99
N ASP A 237 -6.30 14.35 10.24
CA ASP A 237 -6.53 15.73 10.66
C ASP A 237 -5.36 16.69 10.38
N ASP A 238 -4.11 16.22 10.46
CA ASP A 238 -2.92 17.04 10.28
C ASP A 238 -2.38 17.04 8.85
N ALA A 239 -2.95 16.20 7.97
CA ALA A 239 -2.51 16.13 6.58
C ALA A 239 -2.82 17.44 5.84
N ARG A 240 -1.87 17.88 5.02
CA ARG A 240 -1.96 19.10 4.21
C ARG A 240 -1.47 18.84 2.80
N TYR A 241 -2.13 19.44 1.83
CA TYR A 241 -1.60 19.51 0.48
C TYR A 241 -0.27 20.27 0.49
N CYS A 242 0.77 19.65 -0.05
CA CYS A 242 2.11 20.20 -0.10
C CYS A 242 2.79 19.72 -1.40
N LEU A 243 2.99 20.63 -2.35
CA LEU A 243 3.76 20.29 -3.54
C LEU A 243 5.19 19.95 -3.13
N GLN A 244 5.63 18.78 -3.55
CA GLN A 244 7.03 18.38 -3.42
C GLN A 244 7.86 19.10 -4.51
N ASN A 245 9.15 19.26 -4.26
CA ASN A 245 10.07 19.69 -5.31
C ASN A 245 10.34 18.52 -6.26
N GLY A 246 10.54 18.84 -7.54
CA GLY A 246 10.87 17.84 -8.55
C GLY A 246 9.67 17.07 -9.08
N GLU A 247 9.90 15.83 -9.44
CA GLU A 247 8.91 14.92 -10.00
C GLU A 247 7.88 14.46 -8.96
N VAL A 248 6.65 14.21 -9.38
CA VAL A 248 5.55 13.73 -8.50
C VAL A 248 4.92 12.49 -9.14
N ALA A 249 4.85 11.40 -8.41
CA ALA A 249 4.33 10.12 -8.93
C ALA A 249 2.83 10.16 -9.28
N ILE A 250 2.05 10.95 -8.54
CA ILE A 250 0.60 11.05 -8.76
C ILE A 250 0.30 12.43 -9.31
N PRO A 251 -0.16 12.51 -10.57
CA PRO A 251 -0.53 13.78 -11.16
C PRO A 251 -1.63 14.45 -10.35
N THR A 252 -1.33 15.59 -9.75
CA THR A 252 -2.29 16.44 -9.02
C THR A 252 -3.06 17.38 -9.94
N SER A 253 -3.00 17.15 -11.27
CA SER A 253 -3.56 18.02 -12.29
C SER A 253 -5.08 17.98 -12.42
N ASP A 254 -5.78 17.12 -11.66
CA ASP A 254 -7.24 17.14 -11.60
C ASP A 254 -7.69 17.85 -10.31
N PRO A 255 -8.14 19.15 -10.41
CA PRO A 255 -8.62 19.90 -9.25
C PRO A 255 -9.90 19.31 -8.63
N GLY A 256 -10.46 18.23 -9.17
CA GLY A 256 -11.58 17.48 -8.62
C GLY A 256 -11.18 16.37 -7.64
N LEU A 257 -9.89 16.16 -7.38
CA LEU A 257 -9.35 15.11 -6.50
C LEU A 257 -8.86 15.65 -5.14
N VAL A 258 -9.18 16.88 -4.79
CA VAL A 258 -8.83 17.46 -3.47
C VAL A 258 -10.10 17.73 -2.67
#